data_23b1c7cd0dd9648cef8054778d6f9386
#
_entry.id   23b1c7cd0dd9648cef8054778d6f9386
#
_cell.length_a   1.000
_cell.length_b   1.000
_cell.length_c   1.000
_cell.angle_alpha   90.00
_cell.angle_beta   90.00
_cell.angle_gamma   90.00
#
_symmetry.space_group_name_H-M   'P 1'
#
loop_
_entity.id
_entity.type
_entity.pdbx_description
1 polymer ?
#
loop_
_entity_poly.entity_id
_entity_poly.type
_entity_poly.pdbx_seq_one_letter_code
_entity_poly.pdbx_strand_id
1 'polypeptide(L)'
;MGGRPAAHAACAAEFPGAHLCHASEYTLSNSAAAIPATGAWMDPSAEATDSSVTHHGAPNYGRFLGYSCSNWTNNGSSGFAILSTSDVDYYAACSVARSLACCNAPPKVVFAGFTPGNAAIGAGGRPAMHAACIAAFPGSHMCHASEYVRTASATPIPPSGAWMDPSIQFSGAVTHHSAPSFGRFLGYSCSNWTNTAGSGFAILPSSDVDYYASCSAPRPIACCM
;
A
#
# COMPACT_ATOMS: atom_id res chain seq x y z
N MET A 1 -8.33 -19.53 -15.07
CA MET A 1 -7.98 -19.05 -13.71
C MET A 1 -9.28 -18.91 -12.91
N GLY A 2 -9.29 -19.27 -11.62
CA GLY A 2 -10.50 -19.24 -10.77
C GLY A 2 -10.76 -17.89 -10.06
N GLY A 3 -10.12 -16.84 -10.52
CA GLY A 3 -10.21 -15.53 -9.88
C GLY A 3 -9.45 -15.42 -8.56
N ARG A 4 -9.60 -14.26 -7.90
CA ARG A 4 -8.96 -13.99 -6.59
C ARG A 4 -9.27 -15.06 -5.52
N PRO A 5 -10.53 -15.57 -5.39
CA PRO A 5 -10.80 -16.63 -4.43
C PRO A 5 -9.97 -17.90 -4.64
N ALA A 6 -9.71 -18.28 -5.90
CA ALA A 6 -8.88 -19.44 -6.17
C ALA A 6 -7.41 -19.21 -5.82
N ALA A 7 -6.88 -18.01 -6.01
CA ALA A 7 -5.53 -17.67 -5.60
C ALA A 7 -5.39 -17.70 -4.05
N HIS A 8 -6.37 -17.19 -3.33
CA HIS A 8 -6.40 -17.30 -1.86
C HIS A 8 -6.49 -18.76 -1.41
N ALA A 9 -7.36 -19.56 -2.05
CA ALA A 9 -7.51 -20.98 -1.74
C ALA A 9 -6.23 -21.77 -2.00
N ALA A 10 -5.47 -21.45 -3.06
CA ALA A 10 -4.20 -22.10 -3.35
C ALA A 10 -3.17 -21.82 -2.24
N CYS A 11 -3.09 -20.59 -1.74
CA CYS A 11 -2.24 -20.27 -0.60
C CYS A 11 -2.68 -21.01 0.68
N ALA A 12 -3.98 -21.05 0.95
CA ALA A 12 -4.50 -21.73 2.14
C ALA A 12 -4.30 -23.26 2.09
N ALA A 13 -4.29 -23.86 0.91
CA ALA A 13 -4.03 -25.28 0.72
C ALA A 13 -2.57 -25.66 0.99
N GLU A 14 -1.64 -24.79 0.61
CA GLU A 14 -0.19 -25.02 0.85
C GLU A 14 0.22 -24.62 2.27
N PHE A 15 -0.32 -23.53 2.77
CA PHE A 15 -0.02 -22.98 4.09
C PHE A 15 -1.33 -22.71 4.83
N PRO A 16 -1.75 -23.59 5.76
CA PRO A 16 -3.01 -23.41 6.49
C PRO A 16 -3.14 -22.03 7.14
N GLY A 17 -4.23 -21.33 6.84
CA GLY A 17 -4.50 -19.98 7.33
C GLY A 17 -3.90 -18.85 6.49
N ALA A 18 -3.12 -19.19 5.45
CA ALA A 18 -2.56 -18.20 4.54
C ALA A 18 -3.56 -17.78 3.43
N HIS A 19 -3.25 -16.66 2.83
CA HIS A 19 -3.96 -16.10 1.66
C HIS A 19 -2.92 -15.53 0.68
N LEU A 20 -3.36 -15.22 -0.55
CA LEU A 20 -2.52 -14.45 -1.48
C LEU A 20 -2.14 -13.13 -0.83
N CYS A 21 -0.84 -12.86 -0.69
CA CYS A 21 -0.38 -11.60 -0.11
C CYS A 21 -0.97 -10.41 -0.85
N HIS A 22 -1.55 -9.48 -0.13
CA HIS A 22 -1.60 -8.12 -0.66
C HIS A 22 -0.17 -7.58 -0.78
N ALA A 23 0.11 -6.81 -1.80
CA ALA A 23 1.44 -6.26 -2.01
C ALA A 23 1.95 -5.49 -0.79
N SER A 24 1.04 -4.79 -0.11
CA SER A 24 1.31 -4.10 1.15
C SER A 24 1.71 -5.04 2.30
N GLU A 25 1.07 -6.19 2.42
CA GLU A 25 1.42 -7.17 3.44
C GLU A 25 2.79 -7.75 3.17
N TYR A 26 3.06 -8.06 1.90
CA TYR A 26 4.36 -8.57 1.51
C TYR A 26 5.49 -7.59 1.80
N THR A 27 5.32 -6.31 1.44
CA THR A 27 6.34 -5.28 1.68
C THR A 27 6.60 -5.02 3.17
N LEU A 28 5.60 -5.22 4.01
CA LEU A 28 5.73 -5.12 5.47
C LEU A 28 6.20 -6.43 6.11
N SER A 29 6.24 -7.52 5.35
CA SER A 29 6.67 -8.82 5.88
C SER A 29 8.17 -8.82 6.17
N ASN A 30 8.55 -9.57 7.20
CA ASN A 30 9.94 -9.81 7.57
C ASN A 30 10.33 -11.25 7.20
N SER A 31 10.22 -11.58 5.92
CA SER A 31 10.51 -12.92 5.43
C SER A 31 11.96 -13.06 4.96
N ALA A 32 12.60 -14.16 5.35
CA ALA A 32 13.87 -14.60 4.80
C ALA A 32 13.71 -15.54 3.59
N ALA A 33 12.48 -15.84 3.17
CA ALA A 33 12.22 -16.70 2.04
C ALA A 33 12.72 -16.05 0.75
N ALA A 34 13.53 -16.79 -0.01
CA ALA A 34 14.00 -16.30 -1.30
C ALA A 34 12.84 -16.13 -2.29
N ILE A 35 12.83 -15.02 -3.00
CA ILE A 35 11.87 -14.80 -4.07
C ILE A 35 12.23 -15.75 -5.22
N PRO A 36 11.28 -16.51 -5.80
CA PRO A 36 11.53 -17.37 -6.93
C PRO A 36 12.16 -16.60 -8.11
N ALA A 37 12.99 -17.26 -8.91
CA ALA A 37 13.65 -16.64 -10.07
C ALA A 37 12.65 -16.02 -11.07
N THR A 38 11.46 -16.60 -11.20
CA THR A 38 10.38 -16.08 -12.03
C THR A 38 9.59 -14.96 -11.36
N GLY A 39 9.89 -14.63 -10.10
CA GLY A 39 9.08 -13.77 -9.26
C GLY A 39 7.83 -14.49 -8.70
N ALA A 40 7.03 -13.77 -7.94
CA ALA A 40 5.78 -14.27 -7.37
C ALA A 40 4.64 -13.26 -7.54
N TRP A 41 3.44 -13.77 -7.78
CA TRP A 41 2.24 -12.95 -7.85
C TRP A 41 1.82 -12.44 -6.47
N MET A 42 1.39 -11.19 -6.44
CA MET A 42 0.78 -10.54 -5.28
C MET A 42 -0.52 -9.86 -5.69
N ASP A 43 -1.41 -9.65 -4.76
CA ASP A 43 -2.62 -8.87 -4.98
C ASP A 43 -2.35 -7.37 -4.74
N PRO A 44 -2.61 -6.48 -5.71
CA PRO A 44 -2.48 -5.05 -5.50
C PRO A 44 -3.52 -4.60 -4.48
N SER A 45 -3.09 -4.05 -3.36
CA SER A 45 -3.99 -3.68 -2.26
C SER A 45 -4.15 -2.18 -2.06
N ALA A 46 -3.22 -1.40 -2.53
CA ALA A 46 -3.27 0.06 -2.41
C ALA A 46 -2.53 0.66 -3.58
N GLU A 47 -3.15 0.58 -4.73
CA GLU A 47 -2.51 1.02 -5.92
C GLU A 47 -3.03 2.32 -6.47
N ALA A 48 -2.11 3.04 -7.03
CA ALA A 48 -2.31 4.36 -7.49
C ALA A 48 -2.51 4.40 -9.00
N THR A 49 -3.65 4.01 -9.47
CA THR A 49 -4.15 4.52 -10.74
C THR A 49 -5.65 4.68 -10.68
N ASP A 50 -6.03 5.91 -10.80
CA ASP A 50 -7.40 6.37 -11.00
C ASP A 50 -8.46 5.61 -10.21
N SER A 51 -8.68 6.13 -9.04
CA SER A 51 -9.98 6.03 -8.39
C SER A 51 -10.40 4.62 -8.00
N SER A 52 -10.03 4.15 -6.88
CA SER A 52 -10.88 3.26 -6.12
C SER A 52 -10.17 2.23 -5.26
N VAL A 53 -9.03 2.55 -4.75
CA VAL A 53 -8.59 1.81 -3.58
C VAL A 53 -9.01 2.58 -2.36
N THR A 54 -9.92 2.01 -1.64
CA THR A 54 -10.56 2.62 -0.49
C THR A 54 -10.15 1.88 0.77
N HIS A 55 -10.29 2.51 1.92
CA HIS A 55 -10.02 1.85 3.19
C HIS A 55 -10.96 0.67 3.44
N HIS A 56 -10.61 -0.22 4.35
CA HIS A 56 -11.29 -1.49 4.60
C HIS A 56 -12.81 -1.37 4.84
N GLY A 57 -13.27 -0.29 5.44
CA GLY A 57 -14.70 -0.03 5.66
C GLY A 57 -15.47 0.52 4.46
N ALA A 58 -14.79 0.82 3.35
CA ALA A 58 -15.43 1.41 2.19
C ALA A 58 -16.03 0.36 1.25
N PRO A 59 -17.14 0.68 0.55
CA PRO A 59 -17.83 -0.30 -0.31
C PRO A 59 -16.99 -0.88 -1.43
N ASN A 60 -15.95 -0.17 -1.86
CA ASN A 60 -15.08 -0.56 -2.97
C ASN A 60 -13.76 -1.20 -2.52
N TYR A 61 -13.59 -1.45 -1.22
CA TYR A 61 -12.37 -2.08 -0.72
C TYR A 61 -12.07 -3.39 -1.46
N GLY A 62 -10.85 -3.52 -1.89
CA GLY A 62 -10.38 -4.71 -2.59
C GLY A 62 -10.92 -4.89 -4.02
N ARG A 63 -11.62 -3.93 -4.57
CA ARG A 63 -12.14 -3.99 -5.95
C ARG A 63 -11.23 -3.37 -6.99
N PHE A 64 -9.99 -3.09 -6.65
CA PHE A 64 -9.05 -2.64 -7.66
C PHE A 64 -8.83 -3.75 -8.70
N LEU A 65 -9.21 -3.48 -9.93
CA LEU A 65 -9.13 -4.44 -11.04
C LEU A 65 -7.93 -4.19 -11.97
N GLY A 66 -7.30 -3.03 -11.85
CA GLY A 66 -6.07 -2.72 -12.58
C GLY A 66 -4.91 -3.59 -12.10
N TYR A 67 -4.07 -4.01 -12.99
CA TYR A 67 -2.86 -4.80 -12.69
C TYR A 67 -3.10 -6.04 -11.80
N SER A 68 -4.29 -6.60 -11.86
CA SER A 68 -4.68 -7.80 -11.11
C SER A 68 -5.08 -8.96 -12.03
N CYS A 69 -4.57 -9.00 -13.25
CA CYS A 69 -4.99 -9.99 -14.24
C CYS A 69 -6.52 -10.04 -14.40
N SER A 70 -7.16 -8.87 -14.43
CA SER A 70 -8.62 -8.72 -14.41
C SER A 70 -9.25 -9.51 -13.25
N ASN A 71 -8.82 -9.20 -12.04
CA ASN A 71 -9.23 -9.92 -10.82
C ASN A 71 -8.88 -11.44 -10.88
N TRP A 72 -7.70 -11.76 -11.43
CA TRP A 72 -7.17 -13.12 -11.54
C TRP A 72 -8.01 -14.04 -12.43
N THR A 73 -8.75 -13.47 -13.38
CA THR A 73 -9.61 -14.23 -14.30
C THR A 73 -9.06 -14.30 -15.73
N ASN A 74 -8.11 -13.42 -16.08
CA ASN A 74 -7.61 -13.26 -17.45
C ASN A 74 -6.08 -13.33 -17.49
N ASN A 75 -5.53 -14.01 -18.48
CA ASN A 75 -4.10 -14.10 -18.74
C ASN A 75 -3.58 -13.13 -19.83
N GLY A 76 -4.45 -12.37 -20.46
CA GLY A 76 -4.11 -11.40 -21.50
C GLY A 76 -3.87 -9.97 -21.01
N SER A 77 -3.77 -9.76 -19.70
CA SER A 77 -3.57 -8.45 -19.09
C SER A 77 -2.32 -8.43 -18.23
N SER A 78 -2.15 -7.36 -17.46
CA SER A 78 -1.04 -7.19 -16.53
C SER A 78 -1.46 -7.47 -15.09
N GLY A 79 -0.54 -7.96 -14.30
CA GLY A 79 -0.72 -8.24 -12.88
C GLY A 79 0.42 -7.67 -12.05
N PHE A 80 0.27 -7.78 -10.75
CA PHE A 80 1.21 -7.32 -9.76
C PHE A 80 2.10 -8.46 -9.28
N ALA A 81 3.41 -8.30 -9.38
CA ALA A 81 4.35 -9.33 -8.98
C ALA A 81 5.55 -8.74 -8.25
N ILE A 82 6.13 -9.50 -7.33
CA ILE A 82 7.46 -9.24 -6.82
C ILE A 82 8.47 -10.02 -7.68
N LEU A 83 9.53 -9.34 -8.10
CA LEU A 83 10.60 -9.94 -8.88
C LEU A 83 11.71 -10.48 -7.99
N SER A 84 12.53 -11.36 -8.53
CA SER A 84 13.72 -11.89 -7.81
C SER A 84 14.74 -10.83 -7.41
N THR A 85 14.69 -9.66 -8.03
CA THR A 85 15.45 -8.46 -7.66
C THR A 85 14.91 -7.72 -6.45
N SER A 86 13.79 -8.18 -5.88
CA SER A 86 13.01 -7.51 -4.83
C SER A 86 12.27 -6.26 -5.30
N ASP A 87 12.20 -6.04 -6.61
CA ASP A 87 11.41 -4.96 -7.19
C ASP A 87 9.97 -5.41 -7.43
N VAL A 88 9.05 -4.47 -7.39
CA VAL A 88 7.66 -4.72 -7.74
C VAL A 88 7.44 -4.40 -9.22
N ASP A 89 6.86 -5.35 -9.94
CA ASP A 89 6.43 -5.20 -11.32
C ASP A 89 4.91 -5.24 -11.38
N TYR A 90 4.30 -4.12 -11.67
CA TYR A 90 2.85 -4.00 -11.80
C TYR A 90 2.35 -4.20 -13.24
N TYR A 91 3.28 -4.27 -14.20
CA TYR A 91 2.98 -4.66 -15.57
C TYR A 91 3.34 -6.12 -15.88
N ALA A 92 3.56 -6.92 -14.86
CA ALA A 92 3.90 -8.32 -15.06
C ALA A 92 2.85 -9.02 -15.92
N ALA A 93 3.28 -9.59 -17.03
CA ALA A 93 2.37 -10.23 -17.97
C ALA A 93 1.66 -11.43 -17.32
N CYS A 94 0.34 -11.44 -17.30
CA CYS A 94 -0.47 -12.47 -16.65
C CYS A 94 -0.37 -13.84 -17.32
N SER A 95 0.17 -13.89 -18.53
CA SER A 95 0.47 -15.14 -19.26
C SER A 95 1.70 -15.88 -18.69
N VAL A 96 2.53 -15.21 -17.90
CA VAL A 96 3.73 -15.83 -17.31
C VAL A 96 3.34 -16.61 -16.05
N ALA A 97 3.73 -17.89 -16.04
CA ALA A 97 3.56 -18.72 -14.85
C ALA A 97 4.51 -18.26 -13.73
N ARG A 98 3.97 -17.92 -12.58
CA ARG A 98 4.70 -17.51 -11.36
C ARG A 98 4.08 -18.18 -10.15
N SER A 99 4.89 -18.37 -9.12
CA SER A 99 4.38 -18.75 -7.80
C SER A 99 3.46 -17.68 -7.23
N LEU A 100 2.68 -18.02 -6.22
CA LEU A 100 1.93 -17.05 -5.42
C LEU A 100 2.77 -16.67 -4.20
N ALA A 101 2.80 -15.39 -3.86
CA ALA A 101 3.28 -14.97 -2.56
C ALA A 101 2.14 -15.17 -1.56
N CYS A 102 2.36 -16.01 -0.56
CA CYS A 102 1.36 -16.36 0.44
C CYS A 102 1.71 -15.73 1.78
N CYS A 103 0.77 -14.99 2.35
CA CYS A 103 0.89 -14.35 3.65
C CYS A 103 -0.06 -14.99 4.66
N ASN A 104 0.39 -15.11 5.89
CA ASN A 104 -0.52 -15.35 7.01
C ASN A 104 -1.29 -14.05 7.31
N ALA A 105 -2.44 -14.20 8.01
CA ALA A 105 -3.22 -13.03 8.37
C ALA A 105 -2.32 -11.97 9.03
N PRO A 106 -2.29 -10.74 8.52
CA PRO A 106 -1.43 -9.70 9.07
C PRO A 106 -1.85 -9.36 10.49
N PRO A 107 -0.93 -8.82 11.30
CA PRO A 107 -1.30 -8.21 12.56
C PRO A 107 -2.40 -7.17 12.31
N LYS A 108 -3.35 -7.08 13.23
CA LYS A 108 -4.46 -6.15 13.12
C LYS A 108 -3.91 -4.73 13.16
N VAL A 109 -4.01 -4.02 12.05
CA VAL A 109 -3.66 -2.59 12.00
C VAL A 109 -4.79 -1.79 12.65
N VAL A 110 -4.45 -0.92 13.58
CA VAL A 110 -5.39 -0.03 14.23
C VAL A 110 -5.19 1.39 13.70
N PHE A 111 -6.26 1.97 13.17
CA PHE A 111 -6.24 3.39 12.84
C PHE A 111 -6.36 4.21 14.12
N ALA A 112 -5.34 5.02 14.42
CA ALA A 112 -5.30 5.85 15.62
C ALA A 112 -6.12 7.13 15.46
N GLY A 113 -6.14 7.70 14.26
CA GLY A 113 -6.86 8.94 13.97
C GLY A 113 -6.12 9.81 12.96
N PHE A 114 -6.66 11.00 12.74
CA PHE A 114 -5.99 12.05 11.96
C PHE A 114 -5.37 13.07 12.92
N THR A 115 -4.18 13.58 12.61
CA THR A 115 -3.58 14.65 13.44
C THR A 115 -4.55 15.84 13.55
N PRO A 116 -4.60 16.53 14.70
CA PRO A 116 -5.55 17.62 14.91
C PRO A 116 -5.25 18.87 14.08
N GLY A 117 -4.06 18.97 13.50
CA GLY A 117 -3.63 20.06 12.64
C GLY A 117 -3.03 19.56 11.34
N ASN A 118 -2.91 20.47 10.39
CA ASN A 118 -2.27 20.19 9.12
C ASN A 118 -0.76 20.04 9.28
N ALA A 119 -0.19 19.04 8.63
CA ALA A 119 1.26 18.86 8.61
C ALA A 119 1.90 19.88 7.66
N ALA A 120 2.97 20.49 8.10
CA ALA A 120 3.87 21.24 7.24
C ALA A 120 4.85 20.28 6.57
N ILE A 121 4.69 20.09 5.27
CA ILE A 121 5.68 19.37 4.48
C ILE A 121 6.92 20.25 4.33
N GLY A 122 8.11 19.70 4.59
CA GLY A 122 9.35 20.45 4.48
C GLY A 122 10.42 19.97 5.45
N ALA A 123 10.71 20.78 6.47
CA ALA A 123 11.79 20.48 7.41
C ALA A 123 11.54 19.18 8.18
N GLY A 124 12.45 18.22 8.06
CA GLY A 124 12.42 16.94 8.78
C GLY A 124 11.88 15.76 8.00
N GLY A 125 11.24 15.95 6.86
CA GLY A 125 10.83 14.87 5.97
C GLY A 125 9.95 13.81 6.64
N ARG A 126 10.03 12.56 6.16
CA ARG A 126 9.26 11.41 6.67
C ARG A 126 9.39 11.23 8.19
N PRO A 127 10.58 11.34 8.83
CA PRO A 127 10.67 11.25 10.29
C PRO A 127 9.80 12.27 11.03
N ALA A 128 9.70 13.50 10.51
CA ALA A 128 8.85 14.52 11.13
C ALA A 128 7.35 14.19 10.99
N MET A 129 6.94 13.58 9.88
CA MET A 129 5.56 13.12 9.70
C MET A 129 5.21 12.00 10.69
N HIS A 130 6.12 11.04 10.91
CA HIS A 130 5.94 10.01 11.94
C HIS A 130 5.89 10.62 13.34
N ALA A 131 6.81 11.57 13.64
CA ALA A 131 6.84 12.25 14.94
C ALA A 131 5.54 13.03 15.22
N ALA A 132 4.93 13.63 14.21
CA ALA A 132 3.64 14.30 14.36
C ALA A 132 2.51 13.32 14.75
N CYS A 133 2.50 12.12 14.19
CA CYS A 133 1.59 11.07 14.62
C CYS A 133 1.86 10.63 16.06
N ILE A 134 3.10 10.38 16.44
CA ILE A 134 3.48 10.00 17.80
C ILE A 134 3.04 11.06 18.81
N ALA A 135 3.19 12.35 18.45
CA ALA A 135 2.79 13.44 19.32
C ALA A 135 1.26 13.53 19.51
N ALA A 136 0.49 13.21 18.45
CA ALA A 136 -0.97 13.20 18.51
C ALA A 136 -1.53 11.94 19.17
N PHE A 137 -0.91 10.80 18.89
CA PHE A 137 -1.33 9.47 19.33
C PHE A 137 -0.09 8.67 19.73
N PRO A 138 0.25 8.58 21.02
CA PRO A 138 1.43 7.86 21.48
C PRO A 138 1.49 6.42 20.99
N GLY A 139 2.63 6.02 20.43
CA GLY A 139 2.83 4.69 19.86
C GLY A 139 2.43 4.54 18.38
N SER A 140 1.88 5.59 17.78
CA SER A 140 1.50 5.56 16.37
C SER A 140 2.61 6.06 15.45
N HIS A 141 2.38 5.89 14.16
CA HIS A 141 3.21 6.41 13.09
C HIS A 141 2.32 6.91 11.94
N MET A 142 2.87 7.64 10.98
CA MET A 142 2.15 7.97 9.76
C MET A 142 1.75 6.68 9.05
N CYS A 143 0.46 6.48 8.79
CA CYS A 143 -0.02 5.28 8.12
C CYS A 143 0.70 5.09 6.77
N HIS A 144 1.20 3.90 6.52
CA HIS A 144 1.37 3.48 5.14
C HIS A 144 -0.01 3.34 4.49
N ALA A 145 -0.13 3.67 3.21
CA ALA A 145 -1.40 3.57 2.49
C ALA A 145 -2.00 2.16 2.62
N SER A 146 -1.16 1.15 2.57
CA SER A 146 -1.52 -0.26 2.77
C SER A 146 -2.05 -0.58 4.17
N GLU A 147 -1.56 0.07 5.19
CA GLU A 147 -2.08 -0.07 6.55
C GLU A 147 -3.45 0.57 6.65
N TYR A 148 -3.56 1.81 6.15
CA TYR A 148 -4.81 2.56 6.20
C TYR A 148 -5.96 1.83 5.50
N VAL A 149 -5.75 1.31 4.29
CA VAL A 149 -6.80 0.62 3.54
C VAL A 149 -7.28 -0.68 4.22
N ARG A 150 -6.49 -1.23 5.14
CA ARG A 150 -6.86 -2.41 5.93
C ARG A 150 -7.52 -2.06 7.26
N THR A 151 -7.57 -0.79 7.62
CA THR A 151 -8.25 -0.38 8.85
C THR A 151 -9.78 -0.41 8.68
N ALA A 152 -10.48 -0.74 9.74
CA ALA A 152 -11.94 -0.71 9.80
C ALA A 152 -12.41 0.54 10.56
N SER A 153 -11.88 1.71 10.20
CA SER A 153 -12.20 2.95 10.90
C SER A 153 -13.52 3.55 10.41
N ALA A 154 -14.36 3.97 11.35
CA ALA A 154 -15.53 4.80 11.08
C ALA A 154 -15.22 6.31 11.23
N THR A 155 -13.96 6.68 11.48
CA THR A 155 -13.57 8.08 11.63
C THR A 155 -13.71 8.81 10.30
N PRO A 156 -14.51 9.89 10.23
CA PRO A 156 -14.66 10.64 8.97
C PRO A 156 -13.32 11.18 8.49
N ILE A 157 -13.06 11.02 7.20
CA ILE A 157 -11.88 11.61 6.57
C ILE A 157 -12.04 13.13 6.55
N PRO A 158 -11.01 13.89 6.95
CA PRO A 158 -11.06 15.35 6.93
C PRO A 158 -11.44 15.92 5.55
N PRO A 159 -12.15 17.05 5.47
CA PRO A 159 -12.56 17.65 4.18
C PRO A 159 -11.40 17.96 3.24
N SER A 160 -10.21 18.24 3.78
CA SER A 160 -8.99 18.42 2.99
C SER A 160 -8.35 17.12 2.53
N GLY A 161 -8.87 15.96 2.96
CA GLY A 161 -8.15 14.69 2.91
C GLY A 161 -7.05 14.60 3.97
N ALA A 162 -6.28 13.53 3.95
CA ALA A 162 -5.16 13.34 4.87
C ALA A 162 -3.97 12.68 4.18
N TRP A 163 -2.76 13.07 4.59
CA TRP A 163 -1.52 12.47 4.10
C TRP A 163 -1.35 11.04 4.57
N MET A 164 -0.87 10.18 3.69
CA MET A 164 -0.44 8.82 3.96
C MET A 164 0.92 8.57 3.31
N ASP A 165 1.71 7.68 3.88
CA ASP A 165 2.97 7.26 3.26
C ASP A 165 2.69 6.24 2.16
N PRO A 166 3.15 6.46 0.91
CA PRO A 166 3.02 5.46 -0.14
C PRO A 166 3.86 4.25 0.22
N SER A 167 3.21 3.13 0.50
CA SER A 167 3.89 1.88 0.84
C SER A 167 4.19 1.03 -0.36
N ILE A 168 3.42 1.20 -1.42
CA ILE A 168 3.63 0.52 -2.69
C ILE A 168 3.24 1.47 -3.79
N GLN A 169 4.15 1.65 -4.71
CA GLN A 169 3.88 2.43 -5.89
C GLN A 169 4.53 1.88 -7.11
N PHE A 170 3.96 2.22 -8.23
CA PHE A 170 4.51 1.82 -9.49
C PHE A 170 5.73 2.63 -9.89
N SER A 171 6.58 1.99 -10.65
CA SER A 171 7.87 2.40 -11.18
C SER A 171 9.01 2.44 -10.16
N GLY A 172 9.66 1.31 -9.98
CA GLY A 172 11.01 1.23 -9.44
C GLY A 172 11.11 1.32 -7.93
N ALA A 173 11.41 0.19 -7.33
CA ALA A 173 12.01 0.12 -6.01
C ALA A 173 11.12 0.39 -4.79
N VAL A 174 9.95 -0.19 -4.73
CA VAL A 174 9.41 -0.57 -3.43
C VAL A 174 9.64 -2.05 -3.23
N THR A 175 10.35 -2.37 -2.21
CA THR A 175 10.83 -3.71 -1.90
C THR A 175 10.22 -4.17 -0.58
N HIS A 176 10.26 -5.46 -0.31
CA HIS A 176 9.77 -5.99 0.97
C HIS A 176 10.58 -5.44 2.16
N HIS A 177 10.03 -5.55 3.34
CA HIS A 177 10.56 -4.93 4.56
C HIS A 177 12.04 -5.22 4.85
N SER A 178 12.53 -6.40 4.50
CA SER A 178 13.94 -6.78 4.71
C SER A 178 14.89 -6.27 3.63
N ALA A 179 14.39 -5.65 2.57
CA ALA A 179 15.25 -5.21 1.48
C ALA A 179 15.88 -3.85 1.78
N PRO A 180 17.12 -3.61 1.31
CA PRO A 180 17.85 -2.37 1.61
C PRO A 180 17.15 -1.09 1.13
N SER A 181 16.30 -1.20 0.12
CA SER A 181 15.55 -0.08 -0.46
C SER A 181 14.13 0.07 0.10
N PHE A 182 13.76 -0.73 1.10
CA PHE A 182 12.44 -0.61 1.72
C PHE A 182 12.16 0.81 2.20
N GLY A 183 11.00 1.32 1.85
CA GLY A 183 10.58 2.66 2.24
C GLY A 183 11.32 3.82 1.56
N ARG A 184 12.18 3.55 0.60
CA ARG A 184 12.91 4.60 -0.15
C ARG A 184 12.19 5.06 -1.42
N PHE A 185 10.94 4.70 -1.59
CA PHE A 185 10.19 5.24 -2.70
C PHE A 185 10.00 6.75 -2.53
N LEU A 186 10.53 7.53 -3.47
CA LEU A 186 10.50 8.99 -3.42
C LEU A 186 9.43 9.60 -4.34
N GLY A 187 8.84 8.81 -5.23
CA GLY A 187 7.75 9.26 -6.07
C GLY A 187 6.46 9.46 -5.26
N TYR A 188 5.71 10.48 -5.57
CA TYR A 188 4.44 10.81 -4.90
C TYR A 188 4.50 10.84 -3.36
N SER A 189 5.66 11.17 -2.83
CA SER A 189 5.90 11.34 -1.39
C SER A 189 6.42 12.74 -1.06
N CYS A 190 6.11 13.73 -1.87
CA CYS A 190 6.64 15.08 -1.67
C CYS A 190 8.18 15.08 -1.51
N SER A 191 8.87 14.29 -2.33
CA SER A 191 10.32 14.05 -2.21
C SER A 191 10.71 13.60 -0.79
N ASN A 192 10.10 12.52 -0.34
CA ASN A 192 10.25 12.01 1.03
C ASN A 192 9.80 13.03 2.10
N TRP A 193 8.73 13.76 1.80
CA TRP A 193 8.11 14.76 2.68
C TRP A 193 9.00 15.99 2.98
N THR A 194 9.96 16.26 2.10
CA THR A 194 10.87 17.39 2.24
C THR A 194 10.57 18.57 1.33
N ASN A 195 9.67 18.40 0.34
CA ASN A 195 9.43 19.40 -0.69
C ASN A 195 7.94 19.61 -0.94
N THR A 196 7.53 20.86 -0.98
CA THR A 196 6.14 21.27 -1.27
C THR A 196 5.82 21.38 -2.76
N ALA A 197 6.82 21.29 -3.64
CA ALA A 197 6.67 21.48 -5.09
C ALA A 197 6.45 20.15 -5.84
N GLY A 198 5.79 19.20 -5.26
CA GLY A 198 5.57 17.91 -5.89
C GLY A 198 4.19 17.35 -5.61
N SER A 199 4.07 16.05 -5.83
CA SER A 199 2.87 15.29 -5.52
C SER A 199 3.11 14.34 -4.37
N GLY A 200 2.09 14.14 -3.57
CA GLY A 200 2.10 13.23 -2.44
C GLY A 200 0.89 12.31 -2.45
N PHE A 201 0.91 11.36 -1.54
CA PHE A 201 -0.13 10.35 -1.39
C PHE A 201 -1.11 10.77 -0.29
N ALA A 202 -2.38 10.85 -0.63
CA ALA A 202 -3.42 11.26 0.31
C ALA A 202 -4.68 10.41 0.18
N ILE A 203 -5.40 10.24 1.28
CA ILE A 203 -6.78 9.78 1.26
C ILE A 203 -7.70 10.98 1.17
N LEU A 204 -8.71 10.90 0.32
CA LEU A 204 -9.70 11.96 0.10
C LEU A 204 -11.00 11.68 0.87
N PRO A 205 -11.84 12.68 1.09
CA PRO A 205 -13.16 12.50 1.75
C PRO A 205 -14.09 11.52 1.03
N SER A 206 -13.90 11.33 -0.27
CA SER A 206 -14.59 10.30 -1.06
C SER A 206 -14.15 8.87 -0.73
N SER A 207 -13.16 8.71 0.14
CA SER A 207 -12.46 7.45 0.43
C SER A 207 -11.58 6.96 -0.71
N ASP A 208 -11.30 7.80 -1.70
CA ASP A 208 -10.37 7.50 -2.78
C ASP A 208 -8.94 7.88 -2.37
N VAL A 209 -7.98 7.20 -2.96
CA VAL A 209 -6.57 7.54 -2.80
C VAL A 209 -6.14 8.44 -3.94
N ASP A 210 -5.58 9.60 -3.60
CA ASP A 210 -5.00 10.55 -4.54
C ASP A 210 -3.47 10.55 -4.40
N TYR A 211 -2.77 10.07 -5.40
CA TYR A 211 -1.31 10.05 -5.44
C TYR A 211 -0.70 11.26 -6.15
N TYR A 212 -1.54 12.07 -6.75
CA TYR A 212 -1.14 13.37 -7.28
C TYR A 212 -1.51 14.54 -6.36
N ALA A 213 -1.86 14.26 -5.12
CA ALA A 213 -2.20 15.30 -4.15
C ALA A 213 -1.07 16.34 -4.06
N SER A 214 -1.39 17.60 -4.32
CA SER A 214 -0.39 18.68 -4.28
C SER A 214 0.26 18.77 -2.91
N CYS A 215 1.59 18.67 -2.86
CA CYS A 215 2.37 18.78 -1.63
C CYS A 215 2.29 20.15 -0.97
N SER A 216 1.85 21.18 -1.69
CA SER A 216 1.59 22.51 -1.12
C SER A 216 0.26 22.59 -0.37
N ALA A 217 -0.64 21.62 -0.55
CA ALA A 217 -1.93 21.61 0.12
C ALA A 217 -1.79 21.23 1.59
N PRO A 218 -2.27 22.06 2.54
CA PRO A 218 -2.22 21.72 3.94
C PRO A 218 -3.22 20.60 4.27
N ARG A 219 -2.74 19.49 4.83
CA ARG A 219 -3.57 18.33 5.21
C ARG A 219 -3.10 17.75 6.54
N PRO A 220 -4.02 17.20 7.36
CA PRO A 220 -3.62 16.37 8.48
C PRO A 220 -2.95 15.07 8.01
N ILE A 221 -2.37 14.33 8.92
CA ILE A 221 -1.76 13.02 8.67
C ILE A 221 -2.67 11.93 9.19
N ALA A 222 -2.83 10.86 8.43
CA ALA A 222 -3.45 9.62 8.89
C ALA A 222 -2.44 8.84 9.73
N CYS A 223 -2.82 8.45 10.94
CA CYS A 223 -1.95 7.79 11.92
C CYS A 223 -2.43 6.38 12.23
N CYS A 224 -1.51 5.40 12.21
CA CYS A 224 -1.73 3.98 12.47
C CYS A 224 -0.88 3.47 13.64
N MET A 225 -1.34 2.36 14.27
CA MET A 225 -0.65 1.61 15.32
C MET A 225 -0.56 0.14 14.94
#